data_527fc4bb8faa15d2022d9d81665be75c
#
_entry.id   527fc4bb8faa15d2022d9d81665be75c
#
_cell.length_a   1.000
_cell.length_b   1.000
_cell.length_c   1.000
_cell.angle_alpha   90.00
_cell.angle_beta   90.00
_cell.angle_gamma   90.00
#
_symmetry.space_group_name_H-M   'P 1'
#
loop_
_entity.id
_entity.type
_entity.pdbx_description
1 polymer ?
#
loop_
_entity_poly.entity_id
_entity_poly.type
_entity_poly.pdbx_seq_one_letter_code
_entity_poly.pdbx_strand_id
1 'polypeptide(L)'
;MNTETQSTTRNANATTGKSVLIVGLDPALIDFSAPAFAAFPGMNAARVMAGLTADQERLAALGYDTRMCLTDFGETAEAVVLAQLKQKQFDCIMIGAGVRVIPTHFILFEKLINLVHEHAPHARFCFNTKPTDTAEAVQRWI
;
A
#
# COMPACT_ATOMS: atom_id res chain seq x y z
N MET A 1 -34.88 16.54 10.76
CA MET A 1 -34.87 16.24 9.32
C MET A 1 -33.55 16.56 8.71
N ASN A 2 -33.17 17.82 8.72
CA ASN A 2 -31.89 18.22 8.11
C ASN A 2 -30.69 17.58 8.76
N THR A 3 -30.74 17.36 10.05
CA THR A 3 -29.64 16.73 10.78
C THR A 3 -29.38 15.31 10.30
N GLU A 4 -30.41 14.59 9.99
CA GLU A 4 -30.32 13.23 9.52
C GLU A 4 -29.63 13.16 8.17
N THR A 5 -29.97 14.07 7.28
CA THR A 5 -29.34 14.13 5.96
C THR A 5 -27.85 14.40 6.07
N GLN A 6 -27.46 15.34 6.93
CA GLN A 6 -26.06 15.65 7.15
C GLN A 6 -25.31 14.47 7.75
N SER A 7 -25.93 13.79 8.69
CA SER A 7 -25.33 12.61 9.31
C SER A 7 -25.07 11.53 8.26
N THR A 8 -26.02 11.31 7.38
CA THR A 8 -25.88 10.33 6.31
C THR A 8 -24.71 10.66 5.39
N THR A 9 -24.57 11.94 5.03
CA THR A 9 -23.48 12.37 4.17
C THR A 9 -22.12 12.13 4.83
N ARG A 10 -22.00 12.50 6.10
CA ARG A 10 -20.76 12.26 6.83
C ARG A 10 -20.46 10.77 6.94
N ASN A 11 -21.48 9.99 7.18
CA ASN A 11 -21.32 8.56 7.27
C ASN A 11 -20.87 7.96 5.95
N ALA A 12 -21.39 8.46 4.84
CA ALA A 12 -20.95 8.00 3.52
C ALA A 12 -19.47 8.26 3.29
N ASN A 13 -18.96 9.40 3.75
CA ASN A 13 -17.53 9.70 3.64
C ASN A 13 -16.70 8.90 4.64
N ALA A 14 -17.22 8.75 5.86
CA ALA A 14 -16.52 8.02 6.91
C ALA A 14 -16.63 6.52 6.72
N THR A 15 -17.62 6.07 5.95
CA THR A 15 -17.88 4.66 5.82
C THR A 15 -16.92 3.96 4.93
N THR A 16 -16.23 4.69 4.15
CA THR A 16 -15.18 3.92 3.69
C THR A 16 -14.62 3.33 4.94
N GLY A 17 -14.25 4.05 6.01
CA GLY A 17 -13.82 3.44 7.29
C GLY A 17 -13.01 2.18 7.11
N LYS A 18 -12.93 1.72 5.90
CA LYS A 18 -12.22 0.51 5.53
C LYS A 18 -10.73 0.72 5.64
N SER A 19 -10.05 -0.35 5.98
CA SER A 19 -8.62 -0.28 6.27
C SER A 19 -7.79 -0.76 5.11
N VAL A 20 -6.71 -0.05 4.85
CA VAL A 20 -5.78 -0.35 3.77
C VAL A 20 -4.38 -0.46 4.34
N LEU A 21 -3.68 -1.53 4.02
CA LEU A 21 -2.26 -1.65 4.29
C LEU A 21 -1.50 -1.45 2.97
N ILE A 22 -0.61 -0.48 2.95
CA ILE A 22 0.28 -0.25 1.81
C ILE A 22 1.62 -0.89 2.13
N VAL A 23 1.99 -1.90 1.36
CA VAL A 23 3.25 -2.61 1.50
C VAL A 23 4.19 -2.17 0.39
N GLY A 24 5.35 -1.68 0.74
CA GLY A 24 6.35 -1.25 -0.22
C GLY A 24 7.75 -1.43 0.33
N LEU A 25 8.75 -1.21 -0.52
CA LEU A 25 10.14 -1.21 -0.09
C LEU A 25 10.47 0.10 0.61
N ASP A 26 11.30 0.01 1.64
CA ASP A 26 11.85 1.20 2.27
C ASP A 26 12.76 1.90 1.26
N PRO A 27 12.42 3.13 0.84
CA PRO A 27 13.22 3.83 -0.17
C PRO A 27 14.66 4.05 0.23
N ALA A 28 14.93 4.13 1.53
CA ALA A 28 16.30 4.32 2.02
C ALA A 28 17.22 3.13 1.72
N LEU A 29 16.64 1.96 1.45
CA LEU A 29 17.39 0.74 1.16
C LEU A 29 17.57 0.50 -0.33
N ILE A 30 16.95 1.30 -1.19
CA ILE A 30 16.98 1.08 -2.64
C ILE A 30 18.21 1.73 -3.26
N ASP A 31 18.89 0.96 -4.11
CA ASP A 31 19.97 1.48 -4.94
C ASP A 31 19.39 2.03 -6.25
N PHE A 32 19.17 3.33 -6.29
CA PHE A 32 18.57 3.99 -7.46
C PHE A 32 19.55 4.12 -8.63
N SER A 33 20.82 3.80 -8.43
CA SER A 33 21.79 3.76 -9.52
C SER A 33 21.77 2.45 -10.29
N ALA A 34 21.03 1.46 -9.79
CA ALA A 34 20.93 0.16 -10.43
C ALA A 34 20.27 0.26 -11.82
N PRO A 35 20.64 -0.63 -12.77
CA PRO A 35 20.08 -0.57 -14.13
C PRO A 35 18.55 -0.63 -14.19
N ALA A 36 17.91 -1.25 -13.21
CA ALA A 36 16.45 -1.33 -13.14
C ALA A 36 15.78 0.04 -13.06
N PHE A 37 16.51 1.07 -12.62
CA PHE A 37 15.98 2.43 -12.50
C PHE A 37 16.39 3.34 -13.66
N ALA A 38 17.06 2.80 -14.68
CA ALA A 38 17.46 3.61 -15.84
C ALA A 38 16.25 4.23 -16.55
N ALA A 39 15.11 3.56 -16.51
CA ALA A 39 13.88 4.07 -17.12
C ALA A 39 13.19 5.16 -16.27
N PHE A 40 13.70 5.44 -15.08
CA PHE A 40 13.10 6.40 -14.15
C PHE A 40 14.16 7.44 -13.73
N PRO A 41 14.59 8.31 -14.67
CA PRO A 41 15.63 9.30 -14.38
C PRO A 41 15.19 10.26 -13.27
N GLY A 42 16.11 10.56 -12.37
CA GLY A 42 15.83 11.47 -11.26
C GLY A 42 15.08 10.83 -10.10
N MET A 43 14.80 9.53 -10.16
CA MET A 43 14.16 8.85 -9.04
C MET A 43 15.15 8.73 -7.88
N ASN A 44 14.68 9.01 -6.67
CA ASN A 44 15.47 8.90 -5.45
C ASN A 44 14.56 8.61 -4.25
N ALA A 45 15.17 8.34 -3.10
CA ALA A 45 14.44 7.99 -1.90
C ALA A 45 13.44 9.07 -1.47
N ALA A 46 13.83 10.33 -1.57
CA ALA A 46 12.96 11.44 -1.16
C ALA A 46 11.72 11.53 -2.04
N ARG A 47 11.88 11.33 -3.34
CA ARG A 47 10.73 11.34 -4.28
C ARG A 47 9.79 10.18 -4.05
N VAL A 48 10.33 9.00 -3.82
CA VAL A 48 9.51 7.82 -3.53
C VAL A 48 8.74 8.02 -2.24
N MET A 49 9.42 8.49 -1.19
CA MET A 49 8.77 8.74 0.09
C MET A 49 7.68 9.80 -0.02
N ALA A 50 7.93 10.87 -0.77
CA ALA A 50 6.92 11.91 -1.01
C ALA A 50 5.69 11.35 -1.70
N GLY A 51 5.88 10.45 -2.68
CA GLY A 51 4.78 9.78 -3.37
C GLY A 51 3.97 8.88 -2.44
N LEU A 52 4.65 8.11 -1.61
CA LEU A 52 3.99 7.23 -0.64
C LEU A 52 3.19 8.04 0.38
N THR A 53 3.76 9.13 0.87
CA THR A 53 3.06 10.01 1.80
C THR A 53 1.83 10.64 1.16
N ALA A 54 1.96 11.11 -0.07
CA ALA A 54 0.83 11.69 -0.81
C ALA A 54 -0.28 10.65 -1.03
N ASP A 55 0.08 9.42 -1.34
CA ASP A 55 -0.89 8.32 -1.50
C ASP A 55 -1.64 8.07 -0.19
N GLN A 56 -0.91 8.02 0.92
CA GLN A 56 -1.52 7.80 2.21
C GLN A 56 -2.47 8.94 2.60
N GLU A 57 -2.05 10.18 2.36
CA GLU A 57 -2.88 11.35 2.65
C GLU A 57 -4.13 11.37 1.78
N ARG A 58 -4.00 11.01 0.51
CA ARG A 58 -5.14 10.96 -0.41
C ARG A 58 -6.15 9.90 0.02
N LEU A 59 -5.70 8.72 0.39
CA LEU A 59 -6.58 7.67 0.89
C LEU A 59 -7.25 8.08 2.19
N ALA A 60 -6.52 8.71 3.09
CA ALA A 60 -7.10 9.22 4.34
C ALA A 60 -8.18 10.26 4.06
N ALA A 61 -7.96 11.16 3.11
CA ALA A 61 -8.94 12.17 2.72
C ALA A 61 -10.20 11.53 2.12
N LEU A 62 -10.08 10.36 1.51
CA LEU A 62 -11.22 9.60 0.97
C LEU A 62 -11.92 8.76 2.03
N GLY A 63 -11.45 8.78 3.27
CA GLY A 63 -12.10 8.10 4.39
C GLY A 63 -11.52 6.73 4.73
N TYR A 64 -10.44 6.32 4.08
CA TYR A 64 -9.79 5.04 4.39
C TYR A 64 -8.85 5.19 5.59
N ASP A 65 -8.82 4.16 6.44
CA ASP A 65 -7.83 4.05 7.49
C ASP A 65 -6.59 3.36 6.90
N THR A 66 -5.55 4.11 6.63
CA THR A 66 -4.42 3.66 5.86
C THR A 66 -3.17 3.52 6.72
N ARG A 67 -2.51 2.38 6.62
CA ARG A 67 -1.21 2.16 7.24
C ARG A 67 -0.16 1.88 6.18
N MET A 68 1.04 2.39 6.45
CA MET A 68 2.19 2.17 5.60
C MET A 68 3.08 1.10 6.23
N CYS A 69 3.48 0.11 5.46
CA CYS A 69 4.41 -0.93 5.88
C CYS A 69 5.56 -0.97 4.90
N LEU A 70 6.70 -0.41 5.30
CA LEU A 70 7.90 -0.41 4.48
C LEU A 70 8.79 -1.58 4.88
N THR A 71 9.26 -2.32 3.90
CA THR A 71 10.00 -3.55 4.12
C THR A 71 11.40 -3.47 3.56
N ASP A 72 12.26 -4.39 3.97
CA ASP A 72 13.54 -4.62 3.35
C ASP A 72 13.41 -5.60 2.15
N PHE A 73 14.51 -6.15 1.68
CA PHE A 73 14.52 -7.01 0.49
C PHE A 73 14.21 -8.48 0.79
N GLY A 74 13.74 -8.78 1.99
CA GLY A 74 13.32 -10.12 2.33
C GLY A 74 13.87 -10.64 3.65
N GLU A 75 14.86 -9.99 4.25
CA GLU A 75 15.47 -10.43 5.50
C GLU A 75 14.45 -10.41 6.64
N THR A 76 13.68 -9.33 6.74
CA THR A 76 12.65 -9.19 7.78
C THR A 76 11.26 -8.88 7.23
N ALA A 77 11.11 -8.79 5.92
CA ALA A 77 9.89 -8.35 5.27
C ALA A 77 8.66 -9.16 5.72
N GLU A 78 8.76 -10.48 5.72
CA GLU A 78 7.64 -11.32 6.12
C GLU A 78 7.24 -11.09 7.58
N ALA A 79 8.21 -10.97 8.47
CA ALA A 79 7.94 -10.73 9.89
C ALA A 79 7.28 -9.37 10.11
N VAL A 80 7.73 -8.35 9.39
CA VAL A 80 7.20 -6.99 9.51
C VAL A 80 5.75 -6.94 9.01
N VAL A 81 5.48 -7.55 7.86
CA VAL A 81 4.11 -7.59 7.31
C VAL A 81 3.20 -8.42 8.21
N LEU A 82 3.67 -9.57 8.67
CA LEU A 82 2.89 -10.42 9.57
C LEU A 82 2.49 -9.67 10.85
N ALA A 83 3.42 -8.91 11.41
CA ALA A 83 3.12 -8.12 12.60
C ALA A 83 1.97 -7.14 12.36
N GLN A 84 1.92 -6.50 11.19
CA GLN A 84 0.81 -5.62 10.83
C GLN A 84 -0.51 -6.40 10.70
N LEU A 85 -0.47 -7.56 10.06
CA LEU A 85 -1.67 -8.37 9.86
C LEU A 85 -2.24 -8.88 11.18
N LYS A 86 -1.40 -9.08 12.19
CA LYS A 86 -1.84 -9.50 13.52
C LYS A 86 -2.42 -8.37 14.35
N GLN A 87 -1.97 -7.13 14.12
CA GLN A 87 -2.44 -5.97 14.87
C GLN A 87 -3.80 -5.50 14.44
N LYS A 88 -4.14 -5.69 13.16
CA LYS A 88 -5.35 -5.13 12.60
C LYS A 88 -5.83 -5.97 11.42
N GLN A 89 -7.15 -6.03 11.28
CA GLN A 89 -7.77 -6.66 10.13
C GLN A 89 -7.93 -5.62 9.01
N PHE A 90 -7.27 -5.88 7.89
CA PHE A 90 -7.31 -4.97 6.74
C PHE A 90 -8.32 -5.44 5.72
N ASP A 91 -9.01 -4.49 5.09
CA ASP A 91 -9.94 -4.78 4.00
C ASP A 91 -9.23 -4.90 2.66
N CYS A 92 -8.13 -4.19 2.50
CA CYS A 92 -7.34 -4.20 1.27
C CYS A 92 -5.86 -4.15 1.60
N ILE A 93 -5.09 -4.95 0.87
CA ILE A 93 -3.63 -4.94 0.94
C ILE A 93 -3.12 -4.50 -0.44
N MET A 94 -2.43 -3.37 -0.48
CA MET A 94 -1.81 -2.86 -1.69
C MET A 94 -0.33 -3.17 -1.63
N ILE A 95 0.18 -3.89 -2.64
CA ILE A 95 1.60 -4.17 -2.77
C ILE A 95 2.15 -3.29 -3.89
N GLY A 96 3.08 -2.43 -3.54
CA GLY A 96 3.58 -1.41 -4.44
C GLY A 96 4.41 -1.94 -5.60
N ALA A 97 4.52 -1.13 -6.64
CA ALA A 97 5.25 -1.49 -7.85
C ALA A 97 6.72 -1.81 -7.58
N GLY A 98 7.34 -1.17 -6.59
CA GLY A 98 8.73 -1.45 -6.24
C GLY A 98 8.97 -2.90 -5.82
N VAL A 99 7.96 -3.56 -5.26
CA VAL A 99 8.05 -4.98 -4.92
C VAL A 99 7.77 -5.84 -6.15
N ARG A 100 6.81 -5.43 -7.00
CA ARG A 100 6.27 -6.29 -8.07
C ARG A 100 7.03 -6.24 -9.38
N VAL A 101 7.48 -5.04 -9.78
CA VAL A 101 7.98 -4.84 -11.15
C VAL A 101 9.50 -4.99 -11.28
N ILE A 102 10.20 -5.03 -10.17
CA ILE A 102 11.66 -5.24 -10.20
C ILE A 102 11.92 -6.74 -10.24
N PRO A 103 12.54 -7.27 -11.31
CA PRO A 103 12.68 -8.72 -11.47
C PRO A 103 13.38 -9.43 -10.31
N THR A 104 14.34 -8.78 -9.68
CA THR A 104 15.06 -9.36 -8.55
C THR A 104 14.21 -9.48 -7.29
N HIS A 105 13.05 -8.83 -7.25
CA HIS A 105 12.12 -8.87 -6.11
C HIS A 105 10.98 -9.87 -6.32
N PHE A 106 11.02 -10.67 -7.36
CA PHE A 106 9.93 -11.59 -7.67
C PHE A 106 9.65 -12.55 -6.50
N ILE A 107 10.69 -13.11 -5.91
CA ILE A 107 10.52 -14.05 -4.80
C ILE A 107 9.96 -13.33 -3.56
N LEU A 108 10.41 -12.12 -3.30
CA LEU A 108 9.84 -11.31 -2.22
C LEU A 108 8.33 -11.09 -2.44
N PHE A 109 7.95 -10.73 -3.65
CA PHE A 109 6.53 -10.54 -3.99
C PHE A 109 5.74 -11.83 -3.75
N GLU A 110 6.24 -12.96 -4.21
CA GLU A 110 5.58 -14.25 -4.03
C GLU A 110 5.42 -14.60 -2.55
N LYS A 111 6.46 -14.38 -1.76
CA LYS A 111 6.40 -14.63 -0.31
C LYS A 111 5.36 -13.76 0.37
N LEU A 112 5.29 -12.49 0.01
CA LEU A 112 4.31 -11.57 0.59
C LEU A 112 2.88 -11.93 0.20
N ILE A 113 2.65 -12.31 -1.05
CA ILE A 113 1.33 -12.76 -1.51
C ILE A 113 0.88 -13.98 -0.69
N ASN A 114 1.73 -14.97 -0.54
CA ASN A 114 1.38 -16.18 0.19
C ASN A 114 1.18 -15.90 1.68
N LEU A 115 1.98 -15.03 2.26
CA LEU A 115 1.82 -14.63 3.65
C LEU A 115 0.47 -13.98 3.90
N VAL A 116 0.10 -13.03 3.05
CA VAL A 116 -1.19 -12.33 3.17
C VAL A 116 -2.35 -13.30 2.93
N HIS A 117 -2.23 -14.16 1.93
CA HIS A 117 -3.24 -15.15 1.64
C HIS A 117 -3.51 -16.06 2.84
N GLU A 118 -2.44 -16.45 3.54
CA GLU A 118 -2.56 -17.32 4.71
C GLU A 118 -3.16 -16.59 5.92
N HIS A 119 -2.70 -15.37 6.20
CA HIS A 119 -3.02 -14.68 7.45
C HIS A 119 -4.13 -13.63 7.34
N ALA A 120 -4.49 -13.23 6.14
CA ALA A 120 -5.55 -12.25 5.91
C ALA A 120 -6.42 -12.66 4.71
N PRO A 121 -7.03 -13.85 4.75
CA PRO A 121 -7.73 -14.40 3.58
C PRO A 121 -8.95 -13.59 3.15
N HIS A 122 -9.47 -12.72 4.02
CA HIS A 122 -10.62 -11.87 3.69
C HIS A 122 -10.22 -10.55 3.04
N ALA A 123 -8.96 -10.18 3.09
CA ALA A 123 -8.49 -8.94 2.49
C ALA A 123 -8.46 -9.07 0.97
N ARG A 124 -8.80 -7.97 0.30
CA ARG A 124 -8.60 -7.87 -1.14
C ARG A 124 -7.19 -7.41 -1.43
N PHE A 125 -6.58 -7.95 -2.45
CA PHE A 125 -5.35 -7.39 -2.99
C PHE A 125 -5.68 -6.29 -3.97
N CYS A 126 -4.83 -5.26 -4.01
CA CYS A 126 -4.85 -4.31 -5.11
C CYS A 126 -3.42 -3.93 -5.48
N PHE A 127 -3.25 -3.46 -6.69
CA PHE A 127 -1.94 -3.15 -7.23
C PHE A 127 -2.03 -1.85 -8.01
N ASN A 128 -1.15 -0.91 -7.67
CA ASN A 128 -1.03 0.29 -8.48
C ASN A 128 -0.22 0.00 -9.73
N THR A 129 -0.41 0.80 -10.77
CA THR A 129 0.38 0.71 -11.99
C THR A 129 1.48 1.76 -12.01
N LYS A 130 1.32 2.81 -11.21
CA LYS A 130 2.26 3.91 -11.06
C LYS A 130 2.00 4.57 -9.71
N PRO A 131 2.91 5.42 -9.21
CA PRO A 131 2.74 6.03 -7.89
C PRO A 131 1.49 6.87 -7.72
N THR A 132 0.93 7.39 -8.81
CA THR A 132 -0.21 8.32 -8.73
C THR A 132 -1.57 7.64 -8.78
N ASP A 133 -1.65 6.33 -8.95
CA ASP A 133 -2.94 5.64 -9.08
C ASP A 133 -3.26 4.67 -7.93
N THR A 134 -2.60 4.84 -6.78
CA THR A 134 -2.85 3.99 -5.62
C THR A 134 -4.30 4.08 -5.12
N ALA A 135 -4.85 5.29 -5.06
CA ALA A 135 -6.24 5.45 -4.63
C ALA A 135 -7.22 4.75 -5.56
N GLU A 136 -7.00 4.87 -6.87
CA GLU A 136 -7.81 4.17 -7.86
C GLU A 136 -7.70 2.66 -7.73
N ALA A 137 -6.49 2.16 -7.44
CA ALA A 137 -6.28 0.73 -7.21
C ALA A 137 -7.10 0.22 -6.04
N VAL A 138 -7.07 0.94 -4.92
CA VAL A 138 -7.86 0.59 -3.74
C VAL A 138 -9.35 0.64 -4.04
N GLN A 139 -9.81 1.71 -4.69
CA GLN A 139 -11.22 1.91 -4.96
C GLN A 139 -11.82 0.93 -5.96
N ARG A 140 -10.99 0.24 -6.75
CA ARG A 140 -11.49 -0.83 -7.61
C ARG A 140 -12.07 -2.00 -6.81
N TRP A 141 -11.63 -2.20 -5.56
CA TRP A 141 -11.94 -3.40 -4.79
C TRP A 141 -12.72 -3.15 -3.52
N ILE A 142 -12.57 -2.02 -2.93
CA ILE A 142 -13.27 -1.64 -1.71
C ILE A 142 -13.78 -0.20 -1.76
#